data_37fb0e555355d85175b0b99badde1844
#
_entry.id   37fb0e555355d85175b0b99badde1844
#
_cell.length_a   1.000
_cell.length_b   1.000
_cell.length_c   1.000
_cell.angle_alpha   90.00
_cell.angle_beta   90.00
_cell.angle_gamma   90.00
#
_symmetry.space_group_name_H-M   'P 1'
#
loop_
_entity.id
_entity.type
_entity.pdbx_description
1 polymer ?
#
loop_
_entity_poly.entity_id
_entity_poly.type
_entity_poly.pdbx_seq_one_letter_code
_entity_poly.pdbx_strand_id
1 'polypeptide(L)'
;MGNITRDPELRFTPSGQATATFGLAVNRVWNDRQTNERREAVSFFDVVCWREMAENASESLQKGARVLVTGRLEQRSWETQDGERRSKIEVIADEVGPSLRWATAEIRKNDRRAPGENGPRPAAAAAAEPPPAYDYGEEPF
;
A
#
# COMPACT_ATOMS: atom_id res chain seq x y z
N MET A 1 0.94 -1.89 10.81
CA MET A 1 -0.05 -2.88 10.36
C MET A 1 -1.39 -2.56 10.98
N GLY A 2 -2.47 -2.58 10.21
CA GLY A 2 -3.80 -2.24 10.66
C GLY A 2 -4.87 -2.55 9.62
N ASN A 3 -6.08 -2.04 9.86
CA ASN A 3 -7.22 -2.22 8.96
C ASN A 3 -7.61 -0.89 8.32
N ILE A 4 -7.90 -0.93 7.04
CA ILE A 4 -8.34 0.24 6.28
C ILE A 4 -9.73 0.67 6.76
N THR A 5 -9.88 1.94 7.11
CA THR A 5 -11.13 2.50 7.65
C THR A 5 -12.05 3.11 6.61
N ARG A 6 -11.50 3.46 5.45
CA ARG A 6 -12.21 3.98 4.28
C ARG A 6 -11.49 3.59 3.00
N ASP A 7 -12.23 3.43 1.93
CA ASP A 7 -11.64 3.08 0.63
C ASP A 7 -10.55 4.10 0.24
N PRO A 8 -9.43 3.63 -0.35
CA PRO A 8 -8.41 4.54 -0.87
C PRO A 8 -9.00 5.50 -1.90
N GLU A 9 -8.78 6.78 -1.69
CA GLU A 9 -9.21 7.85 -2.59
C GLU A 9 -8.07 8.23 -3.52
N LEU A 10 -8.22 7.91 -4.79
CA LEU A 10 -7.25 8.25 -5.82
C LEU A 10 -7.50 9.67 -6.34
N ARG A 11 -6.48 10.49 -6.32
CA ARG A 11 -6.48 11.84 -6.89
C ARG A 11 -5.23 12.07 -7.72
N PHE A 12 -5.31 13.02 -8.63
CA PHE A 12 -4.15 13.47 -9.41
C PHE A 12 -3.79 14.90 -9.02
N THR A 13 -2.50 15.13 -8.83
CA THR A 13 -1.98 16.47 -8.58
C THR A 13 -2.05 17.33 -9.85
N PRO A 14 -1.94 18.68 -9.76
CA PRO A 14 -1.87 19.54 -10.94
C PRO A 14 -0.75 19.16 -11.90
N SER A 15 0.34 18.55 -11.40
CA SER A 15 1.45 18.04 -12.21
C SER A 15 1.17 16.65 -12.84
N GLY A 16 -0.01 16.05 -12.58
CA GLY A 16 -0.42 14.76 -13.14
C GLY A 16 0.05 13.53 -12.36
N GLN A 17 0.58 13.70 -11.14
CA GLN A 17 0.98 12.57 -10.30
C GLN A 17 -0.20 12.00 -9.53
N ALA A 18 -0.32 10.69 -9.52
CA ALA A 18 -1.32 9.98 -8.74
C ALA A 18 -1.00 10.01 -7.24
N THR A 19 -2.01 10.28 -6.42
CA THR A 19 -1.97 10.12 -4.98
C THR A 19 -3.18 9.34 -4.51
N ALA A 20 -3.01 8.45 -3.54
CA ALA A 20 -4.10 7.76 -2.89
C ALA A 20 -4.00 7.93 -1.37
N THR A 21 -5.11 8.27 -0.76
CA THR A 21 -5.19 8.48 0.69
C THR A 21 -6.23 7.54 1.28
N PHE A 22 -5.87 6.88 2.35
CA PHE A 22 -6.79 6.05 3.12
C PHE A 22 -6.52 6.17 4.62
N GLY A 23 -7.53 5.84 5.42
CA GLY A 23 -7.40 5.75 6.87
C GLY A 23 -6.95 4.36 7.30
N LEU A 24 -6.11 4.29 8.31
CA LEU A 24 -5.60 3.05 8.90
C LEU A 24 -5.88 3.03 10.39
N ALA A 25 -6.62 2.03 10.87
CA ALA A 25 -6.84 1.77 12.29
C ALA A 25 -5.84 0.71 12.76
N VAL A 26 -5.02 1.08 13.73
CA VAL A 26 -4.04 0.18 14.34
C VAL A 26 -4.47 -0.16 15.75
N ASN A 27 -4.83 -1.40 15.95
CA ASN A 27 -5.22 -1.93 17.26
C ASN A 27 -3.98 -2.36 18.04
N ARG A 28 -3.92 -1.93 19.28
CA ARG A 28 -2.90 -2.35 20.23
C ARG A 28 -3.56 -2.95 21.47
N VAL A 29 -3.12 -4.13 21.82
CA VAL A 29 -3.59 -4.86 23.00
C VAL A 29 -2.40 -5.12 23.91
N TRP A 30 -2.54 -4.81 25.20
CA TRP A 30 -1.51 -5.10 26.20
C TRP A 30 -2.16 -5.47 27.53
N ASN A 31 -1.42 -6.15 28.37
CA ASN A 31 -1.80 -6.41 29.75
C ASN A 31 -1.19 -5.34 30.65
N ASP A 32 -2.03 -4.68 31.44
CA ASP A 32 -1.58 -3.75 32.46
C ASP A 32 -0.95 -4.55 33.61
N ARG A 33 0.32 -4.29 33.89
CA ARG A 33 1.07 -5.01 34.94
C ARG A 33 0.62 -4.66 36.34
N GLN A 34 -0.03 -3.51 36.55
CA GLN A 34 -0.48 -3.06 37.87
C GLN A 34 -1.84 -3.64 38.23
N THR A 35 -2.77 -3.72 37.28
CA THR A 35 -4.14 -4.18 37.47
C THR A 35 -4.39 -5.58 36.94
N ASN A 36 -3.44 -6.16 36.18
CA ASN A 36 -3.54 -7.44 35.49
C ASN A 36 -4.75 -7.52 34.53
N GLU A 37 -5.21 -6.36 34.07
CA GLU A 37 -6.31 -6.24 33.12
C GLU A 37 -5.79 -6.15 31.68
N ARG A 38 -6.54 -6.74 30.77
CA ARG A 38 -6.33 -6.58 29.33
C ARG A 38 -6.84 -5.21 28.89
N ARG A 39 -5.94 -4.40 28.32
CA ARG A 39 -6.28 -3.09 27.78
C ARG A 39 -6.14 -3.08 26.26
N GLU A 40 -7.01 -2.32 25.64
CA GLU A 40 -7.05 -2.12 24.20
C GLU A 40 -7.03 -0.64 23.88
N ALA A 41 -6.33 -0.27 22.82
CA ALA A 41 -6.35 1.06 22.25
C ALA A 41 -6.31 0.97 20.73
N VAL A 42 -6.99 1.92 20.08
CA VAL A 42 -6.99 2.07 18.63
C VAL A 42 -6.36 3.41 18.29
N SER A 43 -5.38 3.39 17.42
CA SER A 43 -4.78 4.61 16.86
C SER A 43 -5.16 4.72 15.39
N PHE A 44 -5.53 5.92 14.95
CA PHE A 44 -5.91 6.20 13.58
C PHE A 44 -4.82 7.00 12.88
N PHE A 45 -4.47 6.57 11.69
CA PHE A 45 -3.48 7.24 10.85
C PHE A 45 -4.07 7.49 9.47
N ASP A 46 -3.69 8.60 8.86
CA ASP A 46 -3.88 8.81 7.44
C ASP A 46 -2.62 8.38 6.69
N VAL A 47 -2.81 7.55 5.68
CA VAL A 47 -1.75 7.01 4.84
C VAL A 47 -1.86 7.61 3.46
N VAL A 48 -0.75 8.10 2.94
CA VAL A 48 -0.65 8.68 1.60
C VAL A 48 0.31 7.84 0.76
N CYS A 49 -0.18 7.36 -0.37
CA CYS A 49 0.60 6.67 -1.39
C CYS A 49 0.80 7.59 -2.60
N TRP A 50 1.92 7.46 -3.28
CA TRP A 50 2.27 8.27 -4.45
C TRP A 50 2.53 7.42 -5.69
N ARG A 51 2.25 8.00 -6.85
CA ARG A 51 2.57 7.45 -8.17
C ARG A 51 1.91 6.10 -8.42
N GLU A 52 2.64 5.17 -8.98
CA GLU A 52 2.15 3.84 -9.34
C GLU A 52 1.58 3.07 -8.14
N MET A 53 2.21 3.18 -6.97
CA MET A 53 1.70 2.56 -5.75
C MET A 53 0.33 3.11 -5.34
N ALA A 54 0.06 4.40 -5.59
CA ALA A 54 -1.26 5.00 -5.35
C ALA A 54 -2.34 4.38 -6.24
N GLU A 55 -2.06 4.20 -7.51
CA GLU A 55 -2.96 3.55 -8.46
C GLU A 55 -3.20 2.08 -8.08
N ASN A 56 -2.14 1.36 -7.78
CA ASN A 56 -2.22 -0.05 -7.36
C ASN A 56 -2.98 -0.23 -6.05
N ALA A 57 -2.75 0.62 -5.06
CA ALA A 57 -3.46 0.58 -3.79
C ALA A 57 -4.96 0.85 -3.96
N SER A 58 -5.32 1.82 -4.80
CA SER A 58 -6.72 2.14 -5.08
C SER A 58 -7.47 1.02 -5.79
N GLU A 59 -6.78 0.30 -6.65
CA GLU A 59 -7.36 -0.83 -7.38
C GLU A 59 -7.46 -2.10 -6.52
N SER A 60 -6.49 -2.32 -5.62
CA SER A 60 -6.32 -3.58 -4.90
C SER A 60 -6.93 -3.59 -3.51
N LEU A 61 -7.03 -2.44 -2.85
CA LEU A 61 -7.41 -2.33 -1.45
C LEU A 61 -8.77 -1.66 -1.26
N GLN A 62 -9.47 -2.10 -0.22
CA GLN A 62 -10.79 -1.56 0.12
C GLN A 62 -10.93 -1.45 1.63
N LYS A 63 -11.94 -0.71 2.07
CA LYS A 63 -12.33 -0.60 3.48
C LYS A 63 -12.44 -1.99 4.12
N GLY A 64 -11.86 -2.14 5.31
CA GLY A 64 -11.84 -3.39 6.07
C GLY A 64 -10.64 -4.29 5.76
N ALA A 65 -9.90 -4.06 4.67
CA ALA A 65 -8.71 -4.82 4.37
C ALA A 65 -7.63 -4.64 5.43
N ARG A 66 -7.00 -5.74 5.83
CA ARG A 66 -5.83 -5.71 6.70
C ARG A 66 -4.58 -5.52 5.88
N VAL A 67 -3.80 -4.51 6.20
CA VAL A 67 -2.62 -4.12 5.43
C VAL A 67 -1.40 -3.88 6.30
N LEU A 68 -0.23 -4.10 5.71
CA LEU A 68 1.05 -3.64 6.23
C LEU A 68 1.43 -2.37 5.47
N VAL A 69 1.86 -1.38 6.23
CA VAL A 69 2.35 -0.11 5.69
C VAL A 69 3.69 0.17 6.32
N THR A 70 4.69 0.43 5.52
CA THR A 70 5.96 1.01 5.94
C THR A 70 6.13 2.37 5.28
N GLY A 71 6.77 3.28 5.98
CA GLY A 71 6.95 4.64 5.50
C GLY A 71 7.46 5.56 6.58
N ARG A 72 7.36 6.85 6.32
CA ARG A 72 7.77 7.91 7.23
C ARG A 72 6.59 8.75 7.68
N LEU A 73 6.68 9.33 8.85
CA LEU A 73 5.75 10.35 9.32
C LEU A 73 6.14 11.70 8.73
N GLU A 74 5.15 12.40 8.23
CA GLU A 74 5.31 13.75 7.72
C GLU A 74 4.24 14.65 8.32
N GLN A 75 4.65 15.77 8.87
CA GLN A 75 3.75 16.79 9.39
C GLN A 75 3.52 17.86 8.32
N ARG A 76 2.28 18.11 8.01
CA ARG A 76 1.85 19.20 7.15
C ARG A 76 1.14 20.25 7.96
N SER A 77 1.54 21.50 7.81
CA SER A 77 0.92 22.66 8.45
C SER A 77 0.37 23.62 7.41
N TRP A 78 -0.78 24.18 7.68
CA TRP A 78 -1.41 25.19 6.82
C TRP A 78 -2.17 26.22 7.66
N GLU A 79 -2.40 27.40 7.10
CA GLU A 79 -3.29 28.40 7.67
C GLU A 79 -4.68 28.28 7.04
N THR A 80 -5.71 28.32 7.90
CA THR A 80 -7.09 28.44 7.44
C THR A 80 -7.41 29.88 7.05
N GLN A 81 -8.51 30.09 6.33
CA GLN A 81 -8.99 31.44 5.97
C GLN A 81 -9.27 32.34 7.19
N ASP A 82 -9.53 31.73 8.36
CA ASP A 82 -9.74 32.44 9.63
C ASP A 82 -8.44 32.77 10.37
N GLY A 83 -7.28 32.49 9.79
CA GLY A 83 -5.97 32.73 10.38
C GLY A 83 -5.52 31.71 11.42
N GLU A 84 -6.24 30.61 11.59
CA GLU A 84 -5.84 29.52 12.46
C GLU A 84 -4.78 28.63 11.80
N ARG A 85 -3.74 28.31 12.56
CA ARG A 85 -2.74 27.35 12.17
C ARG A 85 -3.24 25.93 12.48
N ARG A 86 -3.32 25.09 11.46
CA ARG A 86 -3.64 23.67 11.60
C ARG A 86 -2.47 22.81 11.14
N SER A 87 -2.29 21.71 11.81
CA SER A 87 -1.30 20.70 11.43
C SER A 87 -1.90 19.31 11.40
N LYS A 88 -1.36 18.47 10.54
CA LYS A 88 -1.76 17.07 10.39
C LYS A 88 -0.52 16.22 10.20
N ILE A 89 -0.48 15.09 10.88
CA ILE A 89 0.57 14.08 10.70
C ILE A 89 0.01 12.98 9.81
N GLU A 90 0.73 12.68 8.74
CA GLU A 90 0.40 11.64 7.78
C GLU A 90 1.54 10.64 7.67
N VAL A 91 1.22 9.41 7.32
CA VAL A 91 2.20 8.38 6.96
C VAL A 91 2.38 8.42 5.45
N ILE A 92 3.54 8.81 4.99
CA ILE A 92 3.91 8.70 3.57
C ILE A 92 4.45 7.30 3.37
N ALA A 93 3.71 6.49 2.64
CA ALA A 93 4.02 5.08 2.47
C ALA A 93 5.21 4.88 1.52
N ASP A 94 6.15 4.05 1.94
CA ASP A 94 7.21 3.51 1.08
C ASP A 94 6.78 2.17 0.49
N GLU A 95 6.05 1.35 1.27
CA GLU A 95 5.47 0.09 0.85
C GLU A 95 4.10 -0.13 1.48
N VAL A 96 3.18 -0.69 0.72
CA VAL A 96 1.86 -1.11 1.18
C VAL A 96 1.56 -2.49 0.61
N GLY A 97 1.04 -3.37 1.44
CA GLY A 97 0.62 -4.69 1.00
C GLY A 97 -0.49 -5.26 1.84
N PRO A 98 -1.33 -6.15 1.27
CA PRO A 98 -2.33 -6.87 2.03
C PRO A 98 -1.69 -7.88 2.98
N SER A 99 -2.29 -8.07 4.15
CA SER A 99 -1.91 -9.13 5.07
C SER A 99 -2.57 -10.44 4.64
N LEU A 100 -1.77 -11.50 4.51
CA LEU A 100 -2.26 -12.83 4.15
C LEU A 100 -2.63 -13.68 5.37
N ARG A 101 -2.66 -13.11 6.55
CA ARG A 101 -2.96 -13.86 7.77
C ARG A 101 -4.37 -14.47 7.74
N TRP A 102 -5.34 -13.78 7.18
CA TRP A 102 -6.74 -14.19 7.11
C TRP A 102 -7.38 -13.99 5.74
N ALA A 103 -6.58 -13.72 4.74
CA ALA A 103 -7.04 -13.49 3.37
C ALA A 103 -6.05 -14.04 2.36
N THR A 104 -6.53 -14.29 1.17
CA THR A 104 -5.70 -14.64 0.01
C THR A 104 -5.60 -13.45 -0.93
N ALA A 105 -4.52 -13.36 -1.67
CA ALA A 105 -4.32 -12.33 -2.68
C ALA A 105 -3.77 -12.94 -3.97
N GLU A 106 -4.26 -12.46 -5.09
CA GLU A 106 -3.72 -12.73 -6.41
C GLU A 106 -2.81 -11.56 -6.81
N ILE A 107 -1.57 -11.86 -7.15
CA ILE A 107 -0.58 -10.85 -7.51
C ILE A 107 -0.43 -10.83 -9.02
N ARG A 108 -0.77 -9.69 -9.62
CA ARG A 108 -0.52 -9.40 -11.02
C ARG A 108 0.56 -8.34 -11.14
N LYS A 109 1.64 -8.69 -11.81
CA LYS A 109 2.77 -7.82 -12.03
C LYS A 109 2.43 -6.78 -13.09
N ASN A 110 2.66 -5.50 -12.80
CA ASN A 110 2.50 -4.46 -13.80
C ASN A 110 3.63 -4.55 -14.83
N ASP A 111 3.29 -4.34 -16.10
CA ASP A 111 4.30 -4.21 -17.14
C ASP A 111 5.14 -2.96 -16.88
N ARG A 112 6.44 -3.13 -16.81
CA ARG A 112 7.36 -1.99 -16.77
C ARG A 112 7.27 -1.29 -18.12
N ARG A 113 6.62 -0.14 -18.15
CA ARG A 113 6.75 0.77 -19.30
C ARG A 113 8.17 1.29 -19.31
N ALA A 114 8.93 0.89 -20.33
CA ALA A 114 10.20 1.54 -20.62
C ALA A 114 9.92 3.03 -20.95
N PRO A 115 10.68 4.00 -20.39
CA PRO A 115 10.50 5.38 -20.76
C PRO A 115 10.84 5.55 -22.25
N GLY A 116 9.84 5.79 -23.10
CA GLY A 116 10.02 6.12 -24.52
C GLY A 116 9.22 5.31 -25.54
N GLU A 117 8.40 4.35 -25.19
CA GLU A 117 7.56 3.63 -26.17
C GLU A 117 6.11 4.13 -26.19
N ASN A 118 5.90 5.22 -26.92
CA ASN A 118 4.63 5.53 -27.54
C ASN A 118 4.68 5.05 -29.01
N GLY A 119 4.47 3.76 -29.23
CA GLY A 119 4.34 3.19 -30.55
C GLY A 119 3.29 2.06 -30.59
N PRO A 120 2.49 1.92 -31.67
CA PRO A 120 1.58 0.81 -31.78
C PRO A 120 2.37 -0.50 -31.83
N ARG A 121 2.06 -1.39 -30.92
CA ARG A 121 2.65 -2.73 -30.81
C ARG A 121 2.18 -3.55 -32.01
N PRO A 122 3.06 -4.05 -32.88
CA PRO A 122 2.66 -5.09 -33.82
C PRO A 122 2.39 -6.37 -33.01
N ALA A 123 1.24 -6.97 -33.27
CA ALA A 123 0.93 -8.29 -32.76
C ALA A 123 1.90 -9.30 -33.40
N ALA A 124 2.97 -9.61 -32.67
CA ALA A 124 3.83 -10.75 -32.99
C ALA A 124 3.46 -11.86 -32.04
N ALA A 125 2.86 -12.92 -32.61
CA ALA A 125 2.74 -14.20 -31.95
C ALA A 125 4.15 -14.71 -31.64
N ALA A 126 4.60 -14.57 -30.41
CA ALA A 126 5.80 -15.23 -29.94
C ALA A 126 5.39 -16.63 -29.47
N ALA A 127 5.84 -17.64 -30.19
CA ALA A 127 5.86 -19.00 -29.69
C ALA A 127 6.69 -19.01 -28.40
N ALA A 128 6.05 -19.34 -27.29
CA ALA A 128 6.72 -19.52 -26.02
C ALA A 128 7.57 -20.78 -26.12
N GLU A 129 8.89 -20.63 -26.11
CA GLU A 129 9.76 -21.75 -25.77
C GLU A 129 9.53 -22.14 -24.30
N PRO A 130 9.31 -23.42 -24.02
CA PRO A 130 9.18 -23.86 -22.64
C PRO A 130 10.49 -23.62 -21.89
N PRO A 131 10.43 -23.22 -20.61
CA PRO A 131 11.64 -23.03 -19.81
C PRO A 131 12.38 -24.37 -19.69
N PRO A 132 13.74 -24.36 -19.66
CA PRO A 132 14.51 -25.56 -19.47
C PRO A 132 14.12 -26.25 -18.17
N ALA A 133 13.84 -27.53 -18.26
CA ALA A 133 13.59 -28.39 -17.09
C ALA A 133 14.85 -28.38 -16.22
N TYR A 134 14.74 -27.90 -15.01
CA TYR A 134 15.76 -28.10 -14.00
C TYR A 134 15.71 -29.57 -13.57
N ASP A 135 16.74 -30.32 -13.97
CA ASP A 135 16.98 -31.67 -13.48
C ASP A 135 17.43 -31.53 -12.01
N TYR A 136 16.53 -31.87 -11.08
CA TYR A 136 16.91 -32.10 -9.70
C TYR A 136 17.65 -33.45 -9.64
N GLY A 137 18.95 -33.38 -9.95
CA GLY A 137 19.84 -34.50 -9.68
C GLY A 137 19.77 -34.84 -8.18
N GLU A 138 19.49 -36.09 -7.92
CA GLU A 138 19.51 -36.68 -6.58
C GLU A 138 20.84 -36.31 -5.89
N GLU A 139 20.76 -35.62 -4.77
CA GLU A 139 21.91 -35.50 -3.88
C GLU A 139 22.08 -36.83 -3.13
N PRO A 140 23.18 -37.51 -3.31
CA PRO A 140 23.52 -38.64 -2.44
C PRO A 140 24.05 -38.09 -1.12
N PHE A 141 23.50 -38.52 -0.03
CA PHE A 141 24.06 -38.32 1.29
C PHE A 141 25.50 -38.82 1.37
#